data_58f5b1e750006628fa940d589361334d
#
_entry.id   58f5b1e750006628fa940d589361334d
#
_cell.length_a   1.000
_cell.length_b   1.000
_cell.length_c   1.000
_cell.angle_alpha   90.00
_cell.angle_beta   90.00
_cell.angle_gamma   90.00
#
_symmetry.space_group_name_H-M   'P 1'
#
loop_
_entity.id
_entity.type
_entity.pdbx_description
1 polymer ?
#
loop_
_entity_poly.entity_id
_entity_poly.type
_entity_poly.pdbx_seq_one_letter_code
_entity_poly.pdbx_strand_id
1 'polypeptide(L)'
;MKRGKKYVEAAKAVDRATLYDIPEAISLVKKVAVAKFDETIEAHIKTGCDGRHADQQIRGAVVLPPGTGKTVRVLVFAKNAKADEAQAAGADFVGGEELIPKIQNEGWLDFDVVVATPDMMGVVGRLGRVLGPKGLMPNPKAGTVTMDVTKAIADIKAGKIEYRLDKNNIIHVPLGKASFEEDALRENFQTLIDAINKAKPSTLKGQYLRSVTIAPTMGPGVKLNPVKLV
;
A
#
# COMPACT_ATOMS: atom_id res chain seq x y z
N MET A 1 -24.13 15.79 -0.72
CA MET A 1 -24.47 14.37 -0.55
C MET A 1 -24.82 14.13 0.93
N LYS A 2 -25.97 13.55 1.26
CA LYS A 2 -26.32 13.24 2.66
C LYS A 2 -25.51 12.01 3.11
N ARG A 3 -24.76 12.14 4.22
CA ARG A 3 -24.00 11.05 4.83
C ARG A 3 -24.91 10.19 5.71
N GLY A 4 -24.58 8.89 5.85
CA GLY A 4 -25.34 7.98 6.70
C GLY A 4 -25.30 8.36 8.18
N LYS A 5 -26.33 7.96 8.96
CA LYS A 5 -26.46 8.31 10.39
C LYS A 5 -25.23 7.92 11.21
N LYS A 6 -24.70 6.70 11.04
CA LYS A 6 -23.51 6.21 11.75
C LYS A 6 -22.27 7.07 11.48
N TYR A 7 -22.04 7.48 10.20
CA TYR A 7 -20.93 8.36 9.86
C TYR A 7 -21.08 9.74 10.54
N VAL A 8 -22.30 10.31 10.56
CA VAL A 8 -22.54 11.62 11.20
C VAL A 8 -22.31 11.54 12.70
N GLU A 9 -22.65 10.43 13.32
CA GLU A 9 -22.40 10.19 14.74
C GLU A 9 -20.90 10.04 15.03
N ALA A 10 -20.20 9.20 14.27
CA ALA A 10 -18.76 9.05 14.37
C ALA A 10 -18.00 10.37 14.12
N ALA A 11 -18.48 11.19 13.19
CA ALA A 11 -17.86 12.48 12.87
C ALA A 11 -17.98 13.52 14.00
N LYS A 12 -18.92 13.36 14.94
CA LYS A 12 -19.01 14.24 16.12
C LYS A 12 -17.87 13.99 17.11
N ALA A 13 -17.29 12.80 17.12
CA ALA A 13 -16.15 12.45 17.98
C ALA A 13 -14.82 13.03 17.48
N VAL A 14 -14.75 13.49 16.22
CA VAL A 14 -13.53 14.00 15.61
C VAL A 14 -13.63 15.51 15.42
N ASP A 15 -12.79 16.25 16.12
CA ASP A 15 -12.64 17.68 15.84
C ASP A 15 -11.75 17.87 14.59
N ARG A 16 -12.28 18.52 13.57
CA ARG A 16 -11.59 18.75 12.29
C ARG A 16 -10.55 19.86 12.34
N ALA A 17 -10.64 20.74 13.34
CA ALA A 17 -9.70 21.84 13.54
C ALA A 17 -8.44 21.40 14.26
N THR A 18 -8.57 20.38 15.11
CA THR A 18 -7.47 19.86 15.94
C THR A 18 -6.53 18.96 15.11
N LEU A 19 -5.22 19.14 15.34
CA LEU A 19 -4.17 18.26 14.86
C LEU A 19 -3.75 17.34 16.01
N TYR A 20 -4.06 16.07 15.88
CA TYR A 20 -3.83 15.06 16.91
C TYR A 20 -2.41 14.51 16.88
N ASP A 21 -1.93 14.04 18.02
CA ASP A 21 -0.71 13.26 18.13
C ASP A 21 -0.97 11.78 17.71
N ILE A 22 0.09 11.03 17.36
CA ILE A 22 -0.05 9.67 16.81
C ILE A 22 -0.88 8.74 17.72
N PRO A 23 -0.60 8.62 19.05
CA PRO A 23 -1.35 7.71 19.90
C PRO A 23 -2.83 8.07 20.00
N GLU A 24 -3.13 9.37 20.16
CA GLU A 24 -4.51 9.87 20.23
C GLU A 24 -5.26 9.63 18.92
N ALA A 25 -4.61 9.89 17.77
CA ALA A 25 -5.21 9.68 16.46
C ALA A 25 -5.53 8.21 16.21
N ILE A 26 -4.65 7.28 16.57
CA ILE A 26 -4.87 5.84 16.40
C ILE A 26 -6.03 5.37 17.28
N SER A 27 -6.05 5.74 18.56
CA SER A 27 -7.15 5.40 19.47
C SER A 27 -8.48 5.96 18.95
N LEU A 28 -8.49 7.21 18.47
CA LEU A 28 -9.69 7.86 17.94
C LEU A 28 -10.18 7.18 16.64
N VAL A 29 -9.27 6.84 15.71
CA VAL A 29 -9.61 6.15 14.46
C VAL A 29 -10.25 4.78 14.74
N LYS A 30 -9.76 4.02 15.70
CA LYS A 30 -10.37 2.75 16.12
C LYS A 30 -11.79 2.95 16.69
N LYS A 31 -12.01 4.00 17.47
CA LYS A 31 -13.33 4.33 18.04
C LYS A 31 -14.36 4.73 16.97
N VAL A 32 -13.91 5.38 15.89
CA VAL A 32 -14.80 5.84 14.81
C VAL A 32 -14.94 4.84 13.65
N ALA A 33 -14.34 3.67 13.75
CA ALA A 33 -14.58 2.54 12.87
C ALA A 33 -15.92 1.90 13.21
N VAL A 34 -16.97 2.21 12.44
CA VAL A 34 -18.39 1.90 12.77
C VAL A 34 -19.00 0.84 11.87
N ALA A 35 -18.23 0.26 10.95
CA ALA A 35 -18.74 -0.79 10.06
C ALA A 35 -18.92 -2.13 10.82
N LYS A 36 -19.67 -3.06 10.20
CA LYS A 36 -19.89 -4.40 10.76
C LYS A 36 -18.79 -5.41 10.37
N PHE A 37 -17.86 -4.98 9.53
CA PHE A 37 -16.70 -5.77 9.11
C PHE A 37 -15.43 -5.16 9.73
N ASP A 38 -14.34 -5.91 9.73
CA ASP A 38 -13.05 -5.43 10.19
C ASP A 38 -12.48 -4.42 9.18
N GLU A 39 -12.65 -3.12 9.51
CA GLU A 39 -12.25 -2.02 8.64
C GLU A 39 -10.74 -1.95 8.47
N THR A 40 -10.29 -1.55 7.29
CA THR A 40 -8.89 -1.20 7.09
C THR A 40 -8.64 0.23 7.55
N ILE A 41 -7.59 0.42 8.32
CA ILE A 41 -7.09 1.76 8.69
C ILE A 41 -6.06 2.16 7.64
N GLU A 42 -6.26 3.32 7.04
CA GLU A 42 -5.45 3.85 5.95
C GLU A 42 -4.80 5.18 6.34
N ALA A 43 -3.57 5.40 5.86
CA ALA A 43 -2.88 6.68 5.94
C ALA A 43 -2.96 7.40 4.60
N HIS A 44 -3.28 8.69 4.66
CA HIS A 44 -3.33 9.59 3.52
C HIS A 44 -2.37 10.75 3.77
N ILE A 45 -1.26 10.77 3.05
CA ILE A 45 -0.14 11.68 3.28
C ILE A 45 0.00 12.61 2.09
N LYS A 46 -0.38 13.87 2.27
CA LYS A 46 -0.21 14.90 1.26
C LYS A 46 1.19 15.48 1.36
N THR A 47 1.94 15.32 0.28
CA THR A 47 3.31 15.85 0.18
C THR A 47 3.36 17.20 -0.50
N GLY A 48 4.49 17.90 -0.38
CA GLY A 48 4.80 19.12 -1.11
C GLY A 48 5.39 18.89 -2.49
N CYS A 49 5.60 17.60 -2.88
CA CYS A 49 6.16 17.24 -4.17
C CYS A 49 5.18 17.56 -5.31
N ASP A 50 5.71 17.81 -6.50
CA ASP A 50 4.92 17.89 -7.72
C ASP A 50 5.13 16.61 -8.55
N GLY A 51 4.11 15.75 -8.55
CA GLY A 51 4.13 14.46 -9.27
C GLY A 51 4.20 14.57 -10.80
N ARG A 52 4.14 15.77 -11.37
CA ARG A 52 4.37 16.02 -12.81
C ARG A 52 5.85 15.95 -13.17
N HIS A 53 6.73 16.25 -12.22
CA HIS A 53 8.18 16.16 -12.41
C HIS A 53 8.67 14.75 -12.06
N ALA A 54 9.41 14.13 -12.97
CA ALA A 54 9.89 12.76 -12.79
C ALA A 54 10.83 12.59 -11.59
N ASP A 55 11.58 13.63 -11.26
CA ASP A 55 12.50 13.69 -10.12
C ASP A 55 11.80 13.85 -8.75
N GLN A 56 10.52 14.28 -8.76
CA GLN A 56 9.70 14.44 -7.56
C GLN A 56 8.65 13.33 -7.41
N GLN A 57 8.63 12.35 -8.31
CA GLN A 57 7.76 11.18 -8.18
C GLN A 57 8.28 10.24 -7.10
N ILE A 58 7.52 10.15 -6.01
CA ILE A 58 7.80 9.22 -4.92
C ILE A 58 7.10 7.90 -5.23
N ARG A 59 7.89 6.84 -5.28
CA ARG A 59 7.40 5.45 -5.38
C ARG A 59 8.39 4.53 -4.69
N GLY A 60 7.90 3.66 -3.83
CA GLY A 60 8.72 2.70 -3.11
C GLY A 60 7.89 1.58 -2.51
N ALA A 61 8.54 0.74 -1.75
CA ALA A 61 7.90 -0.31 -0.97
C ALA A 61 8.47 -0.32 0.45
N VAL A 62 7.67 -0.73 1.39
CA VAL A 62 8.05 -0.88 2.80
C VAL A 62 7.41 -2.16 3.33
N VAL A 63 8.13 -2.88 4.16
CA VAL A 63 7.60 -4.03 4.90
C VAL A 63 7.10 -3.52 6.24
N LEU A 64 5.84 -3.76 6.54
CA LEU A 64 5.22 -3.41 7.82
C LEU A 64 5.42 -4.58 8.79
N PRO A 65 6.13 -4.39 9.93
CA PRO A 65 6.49 -5.51 10.81
C PRO A 65 5.29 -6.31 11.33
N PRO A 66 4.20 -5.69 11.83
CA PRO A 66 2.96 -6.39 12.19
C PRO A 66 2.14 -6.89 10.98
N GLY A 67 2.53 -6.57 9.75
CA GLY A 67 1.76 -6.85 8.55
C GLY A 67 0.55 -5.93 8.35
N THR A 68 -0.26 -6.21 7.32
CA THR A 68 -1.48 -5.45 6.99
C THR A 68 -2.77 -6.13 7.46
N GLY A 69 -2.69 -7.37 7.96
CA GLY A 69 -3.86 -8.19 8.31
C GLY A 69 -4.68 -8.69 7.11
N LYS A 70 -4.13 -8.57 5.89
CA LYS A 70 -4.72 -9.12 4.68
C LYS A 70 -3.90 -10.32 4.21
N THR A 71 -4.56 -11.45 3.98
CA THR A 71 -3.94 -12.58 3.27
C THR A 71 -3.78 -12.21 1.81
N VAL A 72 -2.53 -12.16 1.34
CA VAL A 72 -2.19 -11.74 -0.01
C VAL A 72 -1.93 -12.98 -0.87
N ARG A 73 -2.63 -13.09 -2.00
CA ARG A 73 -2.41 -14.13 -3.01
C ARG A 73 -1.37 -13.65 -4.01
N VAL A 74 -0.27 -14.39 -4.11
CA VAL A 74 0.89 -14.02 -4.93
C VAL A 74 0.93 -14.85 -6.21
N LEU A 75 0.93 -14.17 -7.35
CA LEU A 75 1.19 -14.76 -8.66
C LEU A 75 2.65 -14.50 -9.04
N VAL A 76 3.37 -15.53 -9.45
CA VAL A 76 4.76 -15.44 -9.88
C VAL A 76 4.91 -15.82 -11.34
N PHE A 77 5.47 -14.92 -12.14
CA PHE A 77 5.92 -15.23 -13.50
C PHE A 77 7.40 -15.60 -13.47
N ALA A 78 7.69 -16.88 -13.63
CA ALA A 78 9.05 -17.41 -13.65
C ALA A 78 9.14 -18.64 -14.58
N LYS A 79 10.36 -18.96 -15.04
CA LYS A 79 10.64 -20.15 -15.85
C LYS A 79 11.59 -21.09 -15.12
N ASN A 80 11.49 -22.38 -15.47
CA ASN A 80 12.40 -23.44 -15.01
C ASN A 80 12.60 -23.45 -13.48
N ALA A 81 13.84 -23.59 -13.02
CA ALA A 81 14.20 -23.65 -11.60
C ALA A 81 13.63 -22.52 -10.74
N LYS A 82 13.44 -21.32 -11.31
CA LYS A 82 12.84 -20.19 -10.59
C LYS A 82 11.34 -20.37 -10.33
N ALA A 83 10.64 -21.15 -11.16
CA ALA A 83 9.26 -21.52 -10.91
C ALA A 83 9.16 -22.49 -9.71
N ASP A 84 10.06 -23.47 -9.65
CA ASP A 84 10.12 -24.42 -8.54
C ASP A 84 10.49 -23.73 -7.22
N GLU A 85 11.46 -22.79 -7.25
CA GLU A 85 11.81 -21.95 -6.09
C GLU A 85 10.60 -21.12 -5.62
N ALA A 86 9.83 -20.53 -6.54
CA ALA A 86 8.65 -19.74 -6.20
C ALA A 86 7.56 -20.59 -5.55
N GLN A 87 7.36 -21.81 -6.06
CA GLN A 87 6.40 -22.75 -5.50
C GLN A 87 6.82 -23.20 -4.10
N ALA A 88 8.10 -23.51 -3.91
CA ALA A 88 8.66 -23.89 -2.62
C ALA A 88 8.60 -22.75 -1.60
N ALA A 89 8.71 -21.48 -2.05
CA ALA A 89 8.57 -20.28 -1.21
C ALA A 89 7.11 -19.97 -0.86
N GLY A 90 6.15 -20.74 -1.39
CA GLY A 90 4.75 -20.62 -1.06
C GLY A 90 3.98 -19.60 -1.92
N ALA A 91 4.37 -19.38 -3.18
CA ALA A 91 3.53 -18.63 -4.12
C ALA A 91 2.19 -19.38 -4.33
N ASP A 92 1.11 -18.62 -4.44
CA ASP A 92 -0.22 -19.20 -4.63
C ASP A 92 -0.45 -19.66 -6.08
N PHE A 93 0.15 -18.91 -7.01
CA PHE A 93 0.13 -19.23 -8.43
C PHE A 93 1.53 -19.02 -9.02
N VAL A 94 1.99 -19.98 -9.80
CA VAL A 94 3.27 -19.92 -10.51
C VAL A 94 3.05 -20.33 -11.95
N GLY A 95 3.65 -19.60 -12.88
CA GLY A 95 3.59 -20.00 -14.29
C GLY A 95 4.36 -19.05 -15.21
N GLY A 96 4.33 -19.37 -16.48
CA GLY A 96 5.02 -18.64 -17.53
C GLY A 96 4.05 -18.01 -18.53
N GLU A 97 4.32 -18.27 -19.82
CA GLU A 97 3.54 -17.70 -20.93
C GLU A 97 2.11 -18.24 -21.02
N GLU A 98 1.87 -19.42 -20.46
CA GLU A 98 0.56 -20.09 -20.43
C GLU A 98 -0.50 -19.34 -19.62
N LEU A 99 -0.08 -18.49 -18.68
CA LEU A 99 -0.99 -17.67 -17.88
C LEU A 99 -1.51 -16.42 -18.63
N ILE A 100 -0.83 -16.03 -19.72
CA ILE A 100 -1.21 -14.83 -20.49
C ILE A 100 -2.61 -14.96 -21.09
N PRO A 101 -2.95 -16.04 -21.83
CA PRO A 101 -4.29 -16.20 -22.38
C PRO A 101 -5.36 -16.20 -21.29
N LYS A 102 -5.07 -16.82 -20.14
CA LYS A 102 -5.99 -16.90 -19.00
C LYS A 102 -6.30 -15.53 -18.44
N ILE A 103 -5.29 -14.68 -18.27
CA ILE A 103 -5.47 -13.31 -17.77
C ILE A 103 -6.10 -12.41 -18.84
N GLN A 104 -5.67 -12.52 -20.10
CA GLN A 104 -6.08 -11.62 -21.17
C GLN A 104 -7.49 -11.93 -21.70
N ASN A 105 -7.80 -13.22 -21.92
CA ASN A 105 -9.03 -13.66 -22.59
C ASN A 105 -10.13 -14.01 -21.58
N GLU A 106 -9.78 -14.68 -20.47
CA GLU A 106 -10.74 -15.10 -19.45
C GLU A 106 -10.93 -14.05 -18.35
N GLY A 107 -10.05 -13.02 -18.30
CA GLY A 107 -10.12 -11.98 -17.26
C GLY A 107 -9.80 -12.50 -15.86
N TRP A 108 -9.05 -13.62 -15.76
CA TRP A 108 -8.69 -14.17 -14.48
C TRP A 108 -7.71 -13.28 -13.72
N LEU A 109 -8.12 -12.82 -12.55
CA LEU A 109 -7.38 -11.86 -11.69
C LEU A 109 -7.52 -12.22 -10.21
N ASP A 110 -7.56 -13.52 -9.89
CA ASP A 110 -7.70 -14.02 -8.52
C ASP A 110 -6.42 -13.95 -7.69
N PHE A 111 -5.62 -12.91 -7.90
CA PHE A 111 -4.38 -12.62 -7.20
C PHE A 111 -4.31 -11.15 -6.80
N ASP A 112 -3.55 -10.85 -5.76
CA ASP A 112 -3.44 -9.51 -5.19
C ASP A 112 -2.10 -8.84 -5.53
N VAL A 113 -1.03 -9.63 -5.73
CA VAL A 113 0.30 -9.14 -6.11
C VAL A 113 0.90 -10.03 -7.19
N VAL A 114 1.60 -9.39 -8.14
CA VAL A 114 2.33 -10.08 -9.19
C VAL A 114 3.83 -9.87 -9.01
N VAL A 115 4.59 -10.95 -8.97
CA VAL A 115 6.06 -10.96 -9.00
C VAL A 115 6.51 -11.53 -10.34
N ALA A 116 7.54 -10.97 -10.92
CA ALA A 116 8.10 -11.44 -12.18
C ALA A 116 9.62 -11.46 -12.14
N THR A 117 10.22 -12.46 -12.77
CA THR A 117 11.65 -12.42 -13.06
C THR A 117 11.92 -11.46 -14.23
N PRO A 118 13.09 -10.79 -14.30
CA PRO A 118 13.38 -9.80 -15.34
C PRO A 118 13.24 -10.35 -16.77
N ASP A 119 13.57 -11.62 -16.99
CA ASP A 119 13.44 -12.33 -18.28
C ASP A 119 11.97 -12.50 -18.71
N MET A 120 11.05 -12.58 -17.74
CA MET A 120 9.61 -12.69 -18.02
C MET A 120 8.94 -11.34 -18.28
N MET A 121 9.60 -10.22 -18.00
CA MET A 121 8.98 -8.88 -18.15
C MET A 121 8.57 -8.56 -19.58
N GLY A 122 9.28 -9.07 -20.59
CA GLY A 122 8.89 -8.92 -21.99
C GLY A 122 7.53 -9.56 -22.31
N VAL A 123 7.25 -10.67 -21.66
CA VAL A 123 6.01 -11.44 -21.76
C VAL A 123 4.89 -10.77 -20.96
N VAL A 124 5.17 -10.43 -19.69
CA VAL A 124 4.24 -9.74 -18.78
C VAL A 124 3.86 -8.35 -19.31
N GLY A 125 4.75 -7.71 -20.06
CA GLY A 125 4.48 -6.41 -20.71
C GLY A 125 3.25 -6.42 -21.61
N ARG A 126 2.92 -7.56 -22.24
CA ARG A 126 1.70 -7.74 -23.05
C ARG A 126 0.42 -7.60 -22.23
N LEU A 127 0.49 -7.90 -20.92
CA LEU A 127 -0.61 -7.77 -19.96
C LEU A 127 -0.76 -6.35 -19.40
N GLY A 128 0.09 -5.40 -19.81
CA GLY A 128 0.12 -4.04 -19.26
C GLY A 128 -1.22 -3.31 -19.34
N ARG A 129 -2.02 -3.58 -20.39
CA ARG A 129 -3.38 -2.99 -20.56
C ARG A 129 -4.39 -3.54 -19.53
N VAL A 130 -4.18 -4.74 -19.03
CA VAL A 130 -5.05 -5.39 -18.03
C VAL A 130 -4.55 -5.15 -16.61
N LEU A 131 -3.26 -5.40 -16.35
CA LEU A 131 -2.65 -5.28 -15.03
C LEU A 131 -2.38 -3.83 -14.61
N GLY A 132 -2.05 -2.94 -15.57
CA GLY A 132 -1.69 -1.56 -15.31
C GLY A 132 -2.78 -0.75 -14.60
N PRO A 133 -4.02 -0.69 -15.15
CA PRO A 133 -5.12 0.05 -14.51
C PRO A 133 -5.51 -0.48 -13.13
N LYS A 134 -5.26 -1.77 -12.88
CA LYS A 134 -5.56 -2.43 -11.59
C LYS A 134 -4.43 -2.33 -10.56
N GLY A 135 -3.28 -1.71 -10.95
CA GLY A 135 -2.13 -1.59 -10.06
C GLY A 135 -1.36 -2.90 -9.82
N LEU A 136 -1.63 -3.94 -10.62
CA LEU A 136 -1.02 -5.27 -10.47
C LEU A 136 0.25 -5.46 -11.30
N MET A 137 0.68 -4.43 -12.06
CA MET A 137 1.85 -4.53 -12.93
C MET A 137 3.14 -4.58 -12.11
N PRO A 138 3.99 -5.63 -12.26
CA PRO A 138 5.27 -5.71 -11.56
C PRO A 138 6.17 -4.51 -11.85
N ASN A 139 6.92 -4.06 -10.84
CA ASN A 139 7.80 -2.90 -10.96
C ASN A 139 9.11 -3.12 -10.17
N PRO A 140 10.29 -2.83 -10.78
CA PRO A 140 11.58 -2.92 -10.07
C PRO A 140 11.66 -2.04 -8.83
N LYS A 141 11.08 -0.83 -8.86
CA LYS A 141 11.09 0.11 -7.71
C LYS A 141 10.29 -0.40 -6.52
N ALA A 142 9.26 -1.21 -6.76
CA ALA A 142 8.49 -1.90 -5.71
C ALA A 142 9.13 -3.22 -5.27
N GLY A 143 10.22 -3.65 -5.96
CA GLY A 143 10.89 -4.92 -5.70
C GLY A 143 10.04 -6.14 -6.07
N THR A 144 9.07 -5.98 -7.00
CA THR A 144 8.26 -7.07 -7.55
C THR A 144 8.82 -7.61 -8.87
N VAL A 145 9.89 -6.99 -9.39
CA VAL A 145 10.71 -7.54 -10.48
C VAL A 145 12.08 -7.86 -9.89
N THR A 146 12.38 -9.13 -9.71
CA THR A 146 13.63 -9.60 -9.07
C THR A 146 14.01 -11.00 -9.49
N MET A 147 15.29 -11.30 -9.41
CA MET A 147 15.83 -12.67 -9.55
C MET A 147 15.69 -13.49 -8.27
N ASP A 148 15.59 -12.83 -7.11
CA ASP A 148 15.37 -13.47 -5.80
C ASP A 148 13.87 -13.54 -5.49
N VAL A 149 13.23 -14.54 -6.09
CA VAL A 149 11.77 -14.76 -5.98
C VAL A 149 11.38 -15.15 -4.56
N THR A 150 12.22 -15.95 -3.90
CA THR A 150 11.96 -16.47 -2.55
C THR A 150 11.85 -15.34 -1.54
N LYS A 151 12.82 -14.43 -1.55
CA LYS A 151 12.80 -13.26 -0.67
C LYS A 151 11.62 -12.34 -0.98
N ALA A 152 11.32 -12.10 -2.26
CA ALA A 152 10.19 -11.25 -2.65
C ALA A 152 8.86 -11.79 -2.14
N ILE A 153 8.62 -13.11 -2.24
CA ILE A 153 7.40 -13.77 -1.75
C ILE A 153 7.33 -13.67 -0.22
N ALA A 154 8.44 -13.94 0.47
CA ALA A 154 8.51 -13.83 1.93
C ALA A 154 8.18 -12.41 2.42
N ASP A 155 8.79 -11.39 1.81
CA ASP A 155 8.54 -9.97 2.11
C ASP A 155 7.06 -9.62 1.88
N ILE A 156 6.46 -10.04 0.76
CA ILE A 156 5.07 -9.75 0.42
C ILE A 156 4.13 -10.39 1.45
N LYS A 157 4.38 -11.65 1.81
CA LYS A 157 3.58 -12.37 2.82
C LYS A 157 3.80 -11.81 4.23
N ALA A 158 4.97 -11.23 4.50
CA ALA A 158 5.26 -10.51 5.75
C ALA A 158 4.58 -9.13 5.84
N GLY A 159 3.92 -8.67 4.78
CA GLY A 159 3.20 -7.39 4.79
C GLY A 159 3.90 -6.26 4.05
N LYS A 160 4.66 -6.57 3.00
CA LYS A 160 5.22 -5.57 2.09
C LYS A 160 4.11 -4.84 1.34
N ILE A 161 4.10 -3.53 1.45
CA ILE A 161 3.19 -2.64 0.74
C ILE A 161 3.94 -1.74 -0.21
N GLU A 162 3.30 -1.40 -1.32
CA GLU A 162 3.81 -0.39 -2.25
C GLU A 162 3.15 0.95 -1.94
N TYR A 163 3.93 2.03 -1.96
CA TYR A 163 3.42 3.39 -1.89
C TYR A 163 3.80 4.18 -3.14
N ARG A 164 2.88 5.00 -3.61
CA ARG A 164 3.04 5.82 -4.82
C ARG A 164 2.32 7.15 -4.65
N LEU A 165 2.95 8.21 -5.16
CA LEU A 165 2.34 9.54 -5.25
C LEU A 165 1.25 9.53 -6.32
N ASP A 166 0.06 10.03 -5.98
CA ASP A 166 -1.06 10.20 -6.90
C ASP A 166 -0.99 11.54 -7.66
N LYS A 167 -1.99 11.81 -8.50
CA LYS A 167 -2.10 13.06 -9.28
C LYS A 167 -2.29 14.31 -8.40
N ASN A 168 -2.76 14.14 -7.18
CA ASN A 168 -3.01 15.21 -6.20
C ASN A 168 -1.85 15.36 -5.21
N ASN A 169 -0.74 14.68 -5.45
CA ASN A 169 0.43 14.65 -4.60
C ASN A 169 0.15 14.04 -3.22
N ILE A 170 -0.72 13.03 -3.19
CA ILE A 170 -1.09 12.29 -1.99
C ILE A 170 -0.61 10.83 -2.13
N ILE A 171 -0.11 10.30 -1.03
CA ILE A 171 0.23 8.87 -0.88
C ILE A 171 -0.89 8.23 -0.05
N HIS A 172 -1.49 7.17 -0.55
CA HIS A 172 -2.53 6.39 0.10
C HIS A 172 -2.01 5.00 0.41
N VAL A 173 -2.03 4.59 1.68
CA VAL A 173 -1.42 3.33 2.14
C VAL A 173 -2.25 2.71 3.24
N PRO A 174 -2.55 1.40 3.19
CA PRO A 174 -3.14 0.68 4.30
C PRO A 174 -2.11 0.49 5.42
N LEU A 175 -2.51 0.74 6.67
CA LEU A 175 -1.68 0.54 7.86
C LEU A 175 -1.95 -0.81 8.53
N GLY A 176 -3.19 -1.29 8.46
CA GLY A 176 -3.61 -2.51 9.12
C GLY A 176 -5.12 -2.56 9.29
N LYS A 177 -5.60 -3.47 10.13
CA LYS A 177 -7.01 -3.65 10.44
C LYS A 177 -7.40 -2.93 11.72
N ALA A 178 -8.68 -2.56 11.85
CA ALA A 178 -9.22 -1.96 13.07
C ALA A 178 -9.13 -2.89 14.28
N SER A 179 -9.08 -4.21 14.05
CA SER A 179 -8.86 -5.24 15.06
C SER A 179 -7.43 -5.27 15.62
N PHE A 180 -6.46 -4.65 14.94
CA PHE A 180 -5.06 -4.62 15.41
C PHE A 180 -4.94 -3.85 16.72
N GLU A 181 -3.96 -4.22 17.54
CA GLU A 181 -3.53 -3.48 18.71
C GLU A 181 -3.06 -2.06 18.32
N GLU A 182 -3.23 -1.09 19.23
CA GLU A 182 -2.83 0.31 18.94
C GLU A 182 -1.32 0.43 18.74
N ASP A 183 -0.52 -0.35 19.46
CA ASP A 183 0.94 -0.37 19.31
C ASP A 183 1.37 -0.92 17.96
N ALA A 184 0.72 -1.97 17.43
CA ALA A 184 0.98 -2.51 16.11
C ALA A 184 0.69 -1.49 14.99
N LEU A 185 -0.43 -0.77 15.11
CA LEU A 185 -0.77 0.31 14.15
C LEU A 185 0.21 1.47 14.25
N ARG A 186 0.69 1.80 15.46
CA ARG A 186 1.69 2.84 15.68
C ARG A 186 3.03 2.47 15.06
N GLU A 187 3.48 1.24 15.23
CA GLU A 187 4.71 0.71 14.65
C GLU A 187 4.65 0.75 13.11
N ASN A 188 3.55 0.26 12.53
CA ASN A 188 3.31 0.32 11.08
C ASN A 188 3.33 1.76 10.57
N PHE A 189 2.66 2.66 11.26
CA PHE A 189 2.62 4.07 10.89
C PHE A 189 4.01 4.73 10.95
N GLN A 190 4.78 4.49 12.02
CA GLN A 190 6.12 5.03 12.18
C GLN A 190 7.06 4.51 11.08
N THR A 191 7.05 3.18 10.84
CA THR A 191 7.83 2.54 9.77
C THR A 191 7.51 3.14 8.40
N LEU A 192 6.24 3.40 8.12
CA LEU A 192 5.80 4.06 6.88
C LEU A 192 6.32 5.49 6.77
N ILE A 193 6.17 6.30 7.84
CA ILE A 193 6.62 7.70 7.85
C ILE A 193 8.14 7.78 7.67
N ASP A 194 8.90 6.93 8.34
CA ASP A 194 10.35 6.87 8.21
C ASP A 194 10.78 6.51 6.78
N ALA A 195 10.08 5.55 6.14
CA ALA A 195 10.33 5.19 4.75
C ALA A 195 10.01 6.36 3.79
N ILE A 196 8.92 7.08 4.02
CA ILE A 196 8.54 8.24 3.21
C ILE A 196 9.52 9.39 3.42
N ASN A 197 9.96 9.68 4.66
CA ASN A 197 10.95 10.71 4.95
C ASN A 197 12.30 10.40 4.29
N LYS A 198 12.74 9.14 4.27
CA LYS A 198 13.93 8.69 3.54
C LYS A 198 13.81 8.86 2.03
N ALA A 199 12.60 8.74 1.49
CA ALA A 199 12.32 8.90 0.06
C ALA A 199 12.15 10.38 -0.38
N LYS A 200 12.38 11.35 0.52
CA LYS A 200 12.27 12.78 0.21
C LYS A 200 13.21 13.17 -0.93
N PRO A 201 12.70 13.73 -2.04
CA PRO A 201 13.54 14.22 -3.12
C PRO A 201 14.41 15.40 -2.67
N SER A 202 15.69 15.42 -3.07
CA SER A 202 16.62 16.52 -2.79
C SER A 202 16.23 17.84 -3.48
N THR A 203 15.50 17.73 -4.59
CA THR A 203 15.01 18.88 -5.38
C THR A 203 13.83 19.60 -4.74
N LEU A 204 13.21 19.00 -3.71
CA LEU A 204 12.06 19.60 -3.06
C LEU A 204 12.45 20.80 -2.21
N LYS A 205 11.89 21.96 -2.55
CA LYS A 205 11.98 23.18 -1.74
C LYS A 205 10.72 23.36 -0.90
N GLY A 206 10.90 23.64 0.39
CA GLY A 206 9.79 23.88 1.33
C GLY A 206 9.31 22.65 2.09
N GLN A 207 8.08 22.72 2.58
CA GLN A 207 7.51 21.69 3.46
C GLN A 207 7.21 20.39 2.71
N TYR A 208 7.79 19.30 3.19
CA TYR A 208 7.62 17.96 2.59
C TYR A 208 6.26 17.34 2.93
N LEU A 209 5.97 17.16 4.22
CA LEU A 209 4.67 16.66 4.67
C LEU A 209 3.72 17.83 4.90
N ARG A 210 2.74 18.04 4.03
CA ARG A 210 1.77 19.14 4.14
C ARG A 210 0.60 18.80 5.06
N SER A 211 0.06 17.61 4.92
CA SER A 211 -0.99 17.09 5.80
C SER A 211 -0.94 15.58 5.85
N VAL A 212 -1.21 15.03 7.02
CA VAL A 212 -1.29 13.59 7.25
C VAL A 212 -2.64 13.32 7.91
N THR A 213 -3.35 12.33 7.38
CA THR A 213 -4.67 11.94 7.89
C THR A 213 -4.73 10.42 7.97
N ILE A 214 -5.22 9.89 9.07
CA ILE A 214 -5.54 8.47 9.21
C ILE A 214 -7.05 8.32 9.20
N ALA A 215 -7.56 7.33 8.48
CA ALA A 215 -8.99 7.09 8.35
C ALA A 215 -9.32 5.59 8.34
N PRO A 216 -10.44 5.17 8.93
CA PRO A 216 -10.96 3.83 8.70
C PRO A 216 -11.75 3.83 7.40
N THR A 217 -12.01 2.64 6.82
CA THR A 217 -12.67 2.50 5.50
C THR A 217 -13.98 3.28 5.39
N MET A 218 -14.82 3.25 6.42
CA MET A 218 -16.15 3.86 6.39
C MET A 218 -16.33 5.04 7.35
N GLY A 219 -15.30 5.38 8.12
CA GLY A 219 -15.37 6.44 9.13
C GLY A 219 -14.76 7.77 8.69
N PRO A 220 -14.79 8.79 9.57
CA PRO A 220 -14.16 10.08 9.32
C PRO A 220 -12.64 10.00 9.46
N GLY A 221 -11.94 10.85 8.70
CA GLY A 221 -10.48 10.99 8.82
C GLY A 221 -10.08 11.85 10.00
N VAL A 222 -9.03 11.43 10.70
CA VAL A 222 -8.38 12.10 11.82
C VAL A 222 -7.06 12.70 11.34
N LYS A 223 -6.89 14.01 11.51
CA LYS A 223 -5.69 14.73 11.07
C LYS A 223 -4.58 14.63 12.12
N LEU A 224 -3.37 14.33 11.67
CA LEU A 224 -2.18 14.36 12.51
C LEU A 224 -1.39 15.66 12.31
N ASN A 225 -0.57 15.98 13.31
CA ASN A 225 0.35 17.11 13.23
C ASN A 225 1.56 16.76 12.35
N PRO A 226 1.68 17.29 11.13
CA PRO A 226 2.76 16.92 10.21
C PRO A 226 4.15 17.39 10.67
N VAL A 227 4.21 18.41 11.54
CA VAL A 227 5.49 18.95 12.03
C VAL A 227 6.20 18.00 12.98
N LYS A 228 5.43 17.19 13.73
CA LYS A 228 5.97 16.19 14.65
C LYS A 228 6.38 14.87 13.95
N LEU A 229 6.17 14.77 12.64
CA LEU A 229 6.42 13.55 11.86
C LEU A 229 7.68 13.64 10.96
N VAL A 230 8.37 14.74 10.99
CA VAL A 230 9.58 15.02 10.17
C VAL A 230 10.83 14.76 10.97
#